data_670be822922fccfbabd9284495cd9d65
#
_entry.id   670be822922fccfbabd9284495cd9d65
#
_cell.length_a   1.000
_cell.length_b   1.000
_cell.length_c   1.000
_cell.angle_alpha   90.00
_cell.angle_beta   90.00
_cell.angle_gamma   90.00
#
_symmetry.space_group_name_H-M   'P 1'
#
loop_
_entity.id
_entity.type
_entity.pdbx_description
1 polymer ?
#
loop_
_entity_poly.entity_id
_entity_poly.type
_entity_poly.pdbx_seq_one_letter_code
_entity_poly.pdbx_strand_id
1 'polypeptide(L)'
;TVGHLPPGDAVSEPYYSDDHVTIYHGDCLELADLWTCADVLVTDPPYGQAYVDRLGRRVLGDSTTNARDRVLAEWGNRPALAFGTWKVQRPDDVRQVLIWHKLEVGYQGDCSLPWANTHEEVYVLGGPWDAPRSGSVLAAKAYQASGGGRPDHPTPKPPDLMRMLLAKCPPGVIADPFTGSGSTLRAAKDLGRKAIGIELEERYCEIAAQRCAQEVLAL
;
A
#
# COMPACT_ATOMS: atom_id res chain seq x y z
N THR A 1 0.01 49.74 -13.56
CA THR A 1 0.39 48.72 -12.58
C THR A 1 -0.50 47.51 -12.79
N VAL A 2 -0.03 46.56 -13.57
CA VAL A 2 -0.71 45.26 -13.79
C VAL A 2 -0.36 44.43 -12.57
N GLY A 3 -1.36 44.14 -11.74
CA GLY A 3 -1.23 43.26 -10.59
C GLY A 3 -0.93 41.84 -11.08
N HIS A 4 0.22 41.33 -10.69
CA HIS A 4 0.61 39.92 -10.87
C HIS A 4 -0.22 39.11 -9.86
N LEU A 5 -1.21 38.35 -10.34
CA LEU A 5 -1.86 37.32 -9.56
C LEU A 5 -0.84 36.21 -9.30
N PRO A 6 -0.76 35.66 -8.06
CA PRO A 6 0.08 34.51 -7.80
C PRO A 6 -0.40 33.34 -8.66
N PRO A 7 0.48 32.44 -9.11
CA PRO A 7 0.06 31.23 -9.81
C PRO A 7 -0.88 30.46 -8.87
N GLY A 8 -2.13 30.29 -9.30
CA GLY A 8 -3.08 29.43 -8.60
C GLY A 8 -2.51 28.03 -8.54
N ASP A 9 -2.69 27.37 -7.39
CA ASP A 9 -2.31 25.98 -7.14
C ASP A 9 -2.81 25.12 -8.30
N ALA A 10 -1.89 24.68 -9.14
CA ALA A 10 -2.20 23.72 -10.19
C ALA A 10 -2.54 22.41 -9.49
N VAL A 11 -3.81 22.13 -9.31
CA VAL A 11 -4.27 20.83 -8.84
C VAL A 11 -3.68 19.80 -9.82
N SER A 12 -2.81 18.93 -9.34
CA SER A 12 -2.22 17.88 -10.16
C SER A 12 -3.34 17.07 -10.82
N GLU A 13 -3.31 16.96 -12.15
CA GLU A 13 -4.28 16.12 -12.85
C GLU A 13 -4.05 14.66 -12.48
N PRO A 14 -5.13 13.88 -12.22
CA PRO A 14 -4.98 12.46 -11.93
C PRO A 14 -4.45 11.70 -13.16
N TYR A 15 -3.55 10.78 -12.95
CA TYR A 15 -3.10 9.83 -13.96
C TYR A 15 -4.23 8.88 -14.40
N TYR A 16 -5.08 8.50 -13.44
CA TYR A 16 -6.28 7.70 -13.66
C TYR A 16 -7.36 8.08 -12.66
N SER A 17 -8.61 8.10 -13.08
CA SER A 17 -9.74 8.27 -12.17
C SER A 17 -10.98 7.56 -12.67
N ASP A 18 -11.72 6.92 -11.76
CA ASP A 18 -13.07 6.41 -11.97
C ASP A 18 -13.94 6.73 -10.73
N ASP A 19 -15.13 6.14 -10.63
CA ASP A 19 -16.08 6.41 -9.53
C ASP A 19 -15.54 6.01 -8.15
N HIS A 20 -14.53 5.14 -8.08
CA HIS A 20 -13.99 4.58 -6.84
C HIS A 20 -12.51 4.93 -6.61
N VAL A 21 -11.72 5.02 -7.66
CA VAL A 21 -10.27 5.10 -7.54
C VAL A 21 -9.73 6.33 -8.25
N THR A 22 -8.83 7.04 -7.59
CA THR A 22 -8.02 8.11 -8.20
C THR A 22 -6.55 7.80 -7.98
N ILE A 23 -5.74 7.85 -9.03
CA ILE A 23 -4.30 7.61 -9.00
C ILE A 23 -3.59 8.87 -9.47
N TYR A 24 -2.58 9.32 -8.72
CA TYR A 24 -1.69 10.41 -9.11
C TYR A 24 -0.27 9.90 -9.30
N HIS A 25 0.40 10.40 -10.32
CA HIS A 25 1.81 10.14 -10.56
C HIS A 25 2.67 11.23 -9.91
N GLY A 26 3.58 10.85 -9.01
CA GLY A 26 4.51 11.78 -8.37
C GLY A 26 5.01 11.31 -7.00
N ASP A 27 5.77 12.18 -6.34
CA ASP A 27 6.23 11.95 -4.97
C ASP A 27 5.08 12.19 -3.99
N CYS A 28 4.78 11.19 -3.18
CA CYS A 28 3.67 11.26 -2.21
C CYS A 28 3.84 12.38 -1.16
N LEU A 29 5.07 12.79 -0.87
CA LEU A 29 5.34 13.87 0.07
C LEU A 29 5.16 15.25 -0.56
N GLU A 30 5.39 15.38 -1.87
CA GLU A 30 5.09 16.60 -2.63
C GLU A 30 3.58 16.73 -2.90
N LEU A 31 2.87 15.61 -2.97
CA LEU A 31 1.44 15.52 -3.23
C LEU A 31 0.62 15.24 -1.95
N ALA A 32 1.14 15.62 -0.77
CA ALA A 32 0.53 15.29 0.51
C ALA A 32 -0.93 15.74 0.64
N ASP A 33 -1.26 16.92 0.15
CA ASP A 33 -2.62 17.49 0.21
C ASP A 33 -3.67 16.64 -0.51
N LEU A 34 -3.25 15.83 -1.50
CA LEU A 34 -4.16 15.01 -2.28
C LEU A 34 -4.61 13.73 -1.54
N TRP A 35 -3.79 13.18 -0.67
CA TRP A 35 -4.09 11.92 0.02
C TRP A 35 -4.32 12.08 1.53
N THR A 36 -3.79 13.13 2.15
CA THR A 36 -4.01 13.39 3.59
C THR A 36 -5.45 13.78 3.93
N CYS A 37 -6.27 14.15 2.94
CA CYS A 37 -7.70 14.37 3.12
C CYS A 37 -8.53 13.08 3.30
N ALA A 38 -7.94 11.90 3.09
CA ALA A 38 -8.61 10.60 3.26
C ALA A 38 -8.86 10.27 4.74
N ASP A 39 -9.64 9.23 5.00
CA ASP A 39 -10.07 8.84 6.35
C ASP A 39 -9.19 7.74 6.95
N VAL A 40 -8.62 6.87 6.11
CA VAL A 40 -7.82 5.71 6.52
C VAL A 40 -6.61 5.57 5.63
N LEU A 41 -5.44 5.36 6.23
CA LEU A 41 -4.21 5.01 5.51
C LEU A 41 -4.05 3.48 5.47
N VAL A 42 -3.83 2.92 4.28
CA VAL A 42 -3.45 1.50 4.11
C VAL A 42 -2.37 1.41 3.06
N THR A 43 -1.14 1.11 3.48
CA THR A 43 0.02 1.34 2.62
C THR A 43 1.13 0.31 2.80
N ASP A 44 1.89 0.07 1.72
CA ASP A 44 3.05 -0.82 1.66
C ASP A 44 4.33 -0.01 1.32
N PRO A 45 4.86 0.75 2.30
CA PRO A 45 6.01 1.62 2.05
C PRO A 45 7.28 0.82 1.78
N PRO A 46 8.31 1.42 1.17
CA PRO A 46 9.65 0.84 1.11
C PRO A 46 10.16 0.48 2.51
N TYR A 47 10.75 -0.72 2.66
CA TYR A 47 11.14 -1.25 3.99
C TYR A 47 12.54 -0.84 4.43
N GLY A 48 13.30 -0.16 3.59
CA GLY A 48 14.69 0.20 3.92
C GLY A 48 15.67 -0.97 3.82
N GLN A 49 15.38 -1.98 3.01
CA GLN A 49 16.21 -3.18 2.85
C GLN A 49 17.05 -3.18 1.57
N ALA A 50 16.98 -2.11 0.76
CA ALA A 50 17.58 -2.04 -0.57
C ALA A 50 17.26 -3.29 -1.42
N TYR A 51 15.99 -3.71 -1.39
CA TYR A 51 15.53 -4.94 -2.00
C TYR A 51 15.82 -4.97 -3.50
N VAL A 52 16.38 -6.08 -3.95
CA VAL A 52 16.61 -6.38 -5.36
C VAL A 52 16.00 -7.74 -5.66
N ASP A 53 15.08 -7.80 -6.60
CA ASP A 53 14.49 -9.07 -7.01
C ASP A 53 15.47 -9.91 -7.86
N ARG A 54 15.08 -11.14 -8.18
CA ARG A 54 15.90 -12.07 -8.99
C ARG A 54 16.14 -11.58 -10.44
N LEU A 55 15.47 -10.53 -10.88
CA LEU A 55 15.65 -9.89 -12.20
C LEU A 55 16.50 -8.61 -12.11
N GLY A 56 17.01 -8.26 -10.92
CA GLY A 56 17.76 -7.04 -10.67
C GLY A 56 16.87 -5.79 -10.54
N ARG A 57 15.54 -5.92 -10.44
CA ARG A 57 14.64 -4.77 -10.24
C ARG A 57 14.73 -4.33 -8.78
N ARG A 58 14.85 -3.03 -8.59
CA ARG A 58 14.93 -2.39 -7.27
C ARG A 58 13.62 -1.68 -6.96
N VAL A 59 13.30 -1.58 -5.67
CA VAL A 59 12.25 -0.70 -5.17
C VAL A 59 12.88 0.67 -4.93
N LEU A 60 12.33 1.72 -5.53
CA LEU A 60 12.83 3.08 -5.33
C LEU A 60 12.60 3.51 -3.88
N GLY A 61 13.58 4.23 -3.32
CA GLY A 61 13.51 4.70 -1.94
C GLY A 61 13.72 3.62 -0.87
N ASP A 62 13.96 2.35 -1.22
CA ASP A 62 14.09 1.22 -0.28
C ASP A 62 15.49 1.12 0.38
N SER A 63 16.25 2.21 0.46
CA SER A 63 17.53 2.24 1.18
C SER A 63 17.41 2.64 2.65
N THR A 64 16.30 3.25 3.04
CA THR A 64 16.00 3.70 4.41
C THR A 64 14.49 3.63 4.68
N THR A 65 14.10 3.73 5.96
CA THR A 65 12.68 3.85 6.36
C THR A 65 12.14 5.27 6.30
N ASN A 66 12.94 6.25 5.88
CA ASN A 66 12.60 7.68 5.94
C ASN A 66 11.28 8.02 5.23
N ALA A 67 11.02 7.43 4.07
CA ALA A 67 9.78 7.70 3.32
C ALA A 67 8.55 7.22 4.12
N ARG A 68 8.61 6.01 4.69
CA ARG A 68 7.58 5.48 5.59
C ARG A 68 7.35 6.40 6.78
N ASP A 69 8.43 6.78 7.47
CA ASP A 69 8.35 7.53 8.73
C ASP A 69 7.80 8.94 8.48
N ARG A 70 8.18 9.59 7.37
CA ARG A 70 7.63 10.89 6.97
C ARG A 70 6.15 10.81 6.60
N VAL A 71 5.73 9.80 5.85
CA VAL A 71 4.32 9.57 5.50
C VAL A 71 3.47 9.33 6.76
N LEU A 72 3.96 8.51 7.71
CA LEU A 72 3.25 8.28 8.97
C LEU A 72 3.20 9.52 9.85
N ALA A 73 4.24 10.35 9.86
CA ALA A 73 4.24 11.62 10.57
C ALA A 73 3.23 12.62 9.97
N GLU A 74 3.16 12.71 8.63
CA GLU A 74 2.19 13.54 7.92
C GLU A 74 0.75 13.06 8.15
N TRP A 75 0.56 11.73 8.22
CA TRP A 75 -0.74 11.14 8.50
C TRP A 75 -1.23 11.41 9.93
N GLY A 76 -0.34 11.44 10.89
CA GLY A 76 -0.65 11.66 12.31
C GLY A 76 -1.34 10.45 12.97
N ASN A 77 -2.14 10.72 14.00
CA ASN A 77 -2.74 9.69 14.85
C ASN A 77 -4.11 9.17 14.35
N ARG A 78 -4.38 9.26 13.06
CA ARG A 78 -5.56 8.70 12.41
C ARG A 78 -5.39 7.21 12.13
N PRO A 79 -6.47 6.44 11.86
CA PRO A 79 -6.37 5.00 11.58
C PRO A 79 -5.41 4.72 10.42
N ALA A 80 -4.40 3.87 10.66
CA ALA A 80 -3.45 3.47 9.64
C ALA A 80 -3.06 1.99 9.75
N LEU A 81 -2.91 1.34 8.60
CA LEU A 81 -2.29 0.03 8.42
C LEU A 81 -1.06 0.20 7.53
N ALA A 82 0.11 -0.10 8.04
CA ALA A 82 1.36 -0.05 7.28
C ALA A 82 2.03 -1.42 7.27
N PHE A 83 2.33 -1.91 6.07
CA PHE A 83 3.12 -3.13 5.94
C PHE A 83 4.56 -2.90 6.40
N GLY A 84 5.19 -3.97 6.85
CA GLY A 84 6.55 -3.93 7.32
C GLY A 84 7.17 -5.30 7.55
N THR A 85 8.34 -5.28 8.16
CA THR A 85 9.14 -6.48 8.39
C THR A 85 9.85 -6.40 9.74
N TRP A 86 10.05 -7.54 10.37
CA TRP A 86 10.82 -7.68 11.61
C TRP A 86 12.31 -7.33 11.45
N LYS A 87 12.81 -7.21 10.21
CA LYS A 87 14.23 -6.96 9.91
C LYS A 87 14.67 -5.50 10.10
N VAL A 88 13.72 -4.58 10.21
CA VAL A 88 13.99 -3.16 10.42
C VAL A 88 13.21 -2.64 11.61
N GLN A 89 13.62 -1.50 12.13
CA GLN A 89 12.90 -0.86 13.23
C GLN A 89 11.45 -0.59 12.82
N ARG A 90 10.52 -0.99 13.69
CA ARG A 90 9.11 -0.67 13.55
C ARG A 90 8.89 0.83 13.71
N PRO A 91 7.83 1.40 13.11
CA PRO A 91 7.41 2.77 13.39
C PRO A 91 7.14 2.97 14.88
N ASP A 92 7.23 4.20 15.35
CA ASP A 92 6.75 4.56 16.68
C ASP A 92 5.23 4.41 16.76
N ASP A 93 4.68 4.33 17.98
CA ASP A 93 3.23 4.29 18.28
C ASP A 93 2.45 3.11 17.66
N VAL A 94 3.13 2.01 17.32
CA VAL A 94 2.45 0.78 16.89
C VAL A 94 1.58 0.24 18.02
N ARG A 95 0.26 0.22 17.81
CA ARG A 95 -0.72 -0.27 18.79
C ARG A 95 -0.86 -1.79 18.78
N GLN A 96 -0.71 -2.39 17.58
CA GLN A 96 -0.76 -3.84 17.40
C GLN A 96 0.04 -4.24 16.15
N VAL A 97 0.65 -5.41 16.19
CA VAL A 97 1.24 -6.06 15.02
C VAL A 97 0.33 -7.18 14.58
N LEU A 98 -0.07 -7.16 13.31
CA LEU A 98 -0.71 -8.28 12.65
C LEU A 98 0.36 -9.06 11.90
N ILE A 99 0.18 -10.37 11.82
CA ILE A 99 1.07 -11.27 11.08
C ILE A 99 0.34 -11.76 9.82
N TRP A 100 0.84 -11.40 8.66
CA TRP A 100 0.41 -12.08 7.44
C TRP A 100 1.20 -13.37 7.27
N HIS A 101 0.57 -14.49 7.57
CA HIS A 101 1.13 -15.82 7.29
C HIS A 101 0.91 -16.15 5.80
N LYS A 102 2.00 -16.26 5.06
CA LYS A 102 2.01 -16.58 3.63
C LYS A 102 1.79 -18.08 3.45
N LEU A 103 0.60 -18.45 2.96
CA LEU A 103 0.32 -19.83 2.63
C LEU A 103 1.02 -20.24 1.32
N GLU A 104 1.43 -21.49 1.25
CA GLU A 104 1.95 -22.12 0.03
C GLU A 104 3.16 -21.41 -0.60
N VAL A 105 3.92 -20.66 0.19
CA VAL A 105 5.21 -20.12 -0.27
C VAL A 105 6.26 -21.23 -0.14
N GLY A 106 7.11 -21.34 -1.17
CA GLY A 106 8.32 -22.14 -1.07
C GLY A 106 9.25 -21.59 0.02
N TYR A 107 10.25 -22.37 0.38
CA TYR A 107 11.25 -21.96 1.36
C TYR A 107 11.97 -20.69 0.86
N GLN A 108 11.74 -19.58 1.56
CA GLN A 108 12.34 -18.27 1.28
C GLN A 108 13.20 -17.85 2.47
N GLY A 109 14.18 -16.98 2.21
CA GLY A 109 15.05 -16.42 3.23
C GLY A 109 16.45 -17.03 3.18
N ASP A 110 17.15 -16.94 4.29
CA ASP A 110 18.50 -17.46 4.46
C ASP A 110 18.48 -18.98 4.57
N CYS A 111 19.00 -19.66 3.56
CA CYS A 111 19.04 -21.12 3.50
C CYS A 111 20.05 -21.75 4.49
N SER A 112 20.86 -20.96 5.18
CA SER A 112 21.71 -21.44 6.28
C SER A 112 20.93 -21.65 7.57
N LEU A 113 19.70 -21.14 7.66
CA LEU A 113 18.82 -21.29 8.80
C LEU A 113 17.78 -22.40 8.56
N PRO A 114 17.38 -23.15 9.63
CA PRO A 114 16.41 -24.24 9.49
C PRO A 114 14.95 -23.76 9.34
N TRP A 115 14.68 -22.45 9.43
CA TRP A 115 13.35 -21.88 9.30
C TRP A 115 13.24 -20.94 8.11
N ALA A 116 12.23 -21.17 7.29
CA ALA A 116 11.92 -20.33 6.15
C ALA A 116 11.15 -19.06 6.56
N ASN A 117 11.28 -18.01 5.76
CA ASN A 117 10.58 -16.75 5.94
C ASN A 117 9.16 -16.87 5.39
N THR A 118 8.17 -17.12 6.24
CA THR A 118 6.79 -17.40 5.85
C THR A 118 5.79 -16.31 6.24
N HIS A 119 6.26 -15.16 6.73
CA HIS A 119 5.36 -14.09 7.17
C HIS A 119 5.89 -12.69 6.85
N GLU A 120 4.97 -11.74 6.86
CA GLU A 120 5.22 -10.29 6.94
C GLU A 120 4.42 -9.69 8.08
N GLU A 121 4.82 -8.51 8.53
CA GLU A 121 4.11 -7.75 9.55
C GLU A 121 3.21 -6.70 8.92
N VAL A 122 2.09 -6.40 9.60
CA VAL A 122 1.26 -5.22 9.32
C VAL A 122 1.06 -4.48 10.63
N TYR A 123 1.45 -3.23 10.66
CA TYR A 123 1.36 -2.37 11.85
C TYR A 123 0.02 -1.66 11.88
N VAL A 124 -0.69 -1.79 13.00
CA VAL A 124 -1.91 -1.05 13.29
C VAL A 124 -1.51 0.18 14.10
N LEU A 125 -1.80 1.38 13.56
CA LEU A 125 -1.46 2.65 14.17
C LEU A 125 -2.72 3.52 14.33
N GLY A 126 -2.62 4.54 15.16
CA GLY A 126 -3.66 5.54 15.35
C GLY A 126 -5.03 4.99 15.72
N GLY A 127 -6.08 5.72 15.40
CA GLY A 127 -7.47 5.32 15.68
C GLY A 127 -8.46 6.47 15.50
N PRO A 128 -9.74 6.22 15.83
CA PRO A 128 -10.31 5.03 16.47
C PRO A 128 -10.47 3.82 15.53
N TRP A 129 -10.54 2.61 16.14
CA TRP A 129 -10.83 1.34 15.48
C TRP A 129 -12.05 0.71 16.17
N ASP A 130 -13.13 0.50 15.46
CA ASP A 130 -14.43 0.07 15.98
C ASP A 130 -14.95 -1.24 15.39
N ALA A 131 -14.23 -1.84 14.44
CA ALA A 131 -14.62 -3.10 13.83
C ALA A 131 -14.61 -4.27 14.85
N PRO A 132 -15.45 -5.28 14.68
CA PRO A 132 -15.47 -6.46 15.53
C PRO A 132 -14.10 -7.13 15.60
N ARG A 133 -13.70 -7.59 16.79
CA ARG A 133 -12.40 -8.23 17.01
C ARG A 133 -12.25 -9.54 16.23
N SER A 134 -11.06 -9.79 15.73
CA SER A 134 -10.66 -11.04 15.07
C SER A 134 -9.22 -11.39 15.47
N GLY A 135 -8.73 -12.55 15.02
CA GLY A 135 -7.34 -12.93 15.24
C GLY A 135 -6.36 -11.99 14.56
N SER A 136 -5.17 -11.85 15.13
CA SER A 136 -4.09 -11.01 14.60
C SER A 136 -3.18 -11.74 13.61
N VAL A 137 -3.42 -13.01 13.34
CA VAL A 137 -2.74 -13.80 12.31
C VAL A 137 -3.69 -13.94 11.13
N LEU A 138 -3.29 -13.39 9.99
CA LEU A 138 -4.04 -13.39 8.73
C LEU A 138 -3.37 -14.40 7.79
N ALA A 139 -4.08 -15.45 7.41
CA ALA A 139 -3.57 -16.45 6.50
C ALA A 139 -4.07 -16.17 5.07
N ALA A 140 -3.16 -15.86 4.16
CA ALA A 140 -3.48 -15.65 2.76
C ALA A 140 -2.34 -16.16 1.88
N LYS A 141 -2.67 -16.72 0.70
CA LYS A 141 -1.65 -17.13 -0.27
C LYS A 141 -0.89 -15.91 -0.74
N ALA A 142 0.44 -16.03 -0.87
CA ALA A 142 1.22 -15.01 -1.56
C ALA A 142 0.72 -14.87 -3.01
N TYR A 143 0.78 -13.64 -3.54
CA TYR A 143 0.35 -13.41 -4.92
C TYR A 143 1.15 -14.28 -5.89
N GLN A 144 0.44 -15.04 -6.69
CA GLN A 144 0.97 -15.77 -7.83
C GLN A 144 0.22 -15.31 -9.07
N ALA A 145 0.93 -14.90 -10.11
CA ALA A 145 0.28 -14.51 -11.35
C ALA A 145 -0.47 -15.71 -11.94
N SER A 146 -1.74 -15.51 -12.28
CA SER A 146 -2.54 -16.53 -12.95
C SER A 146 -1.90 -16.88 -14.30
N GLY A 147 -1.71 -18.17 -14.58
CA GLY A 147 -1.11 -18.63 -15.83
C GLY A 147 0.42 -18.78 -15.84
N GLY A 148 1.08 -18.78 -14.67
CA GLY A 148 2.52 -19.02 -14.56
C GLY A 148 3.41 -17.85 -14.98
N GLY A 149 2.83 -16.71 -15.33
CA GLY A 149 3.54 -15.44 -15.55
C GLY A 149 4.07 -14.87 -14.23
N ARG A 150 5.17 -14.11 -14.30
CA ARG A 150 5.65 -13.36 -13.15
C ARG A 150 4.83 -12.08 -13.01
N PRO A 151 4.50 -11.64 -11.79
CA PRO A 151 3.83 -10.37 -11.60
C PRO A 151 4.72 -9.22 -12.12
N ASP A 152 4.11 -8.22 -12.74
CA ASP A 152 4.82 -7.06 -13.27
C ASP A 152 5.44 -6.18 -12.16
N HIS A 153 4.92 -6.30 -10.95
CA HIS A 153 5.48 -5.68 -9.74
C HIS A 153 6.25 -6.72 -8.90
N PRO A 154 7.39 -6.36 -8.25
CA PRO A 154 8.22 -7.30 -7.48
C PRO A 154 7.48 -8.00 -6.34
N THR A 155 6.58 -7.30 -5.65
CA THR A 155 5.93 -7.74 -4.41
C THR A 155 4.47 -7.32 -4.30
N PRO A 156 3.57 -7.68 -5.24
CA PRO A 156 2.16 -7.30 -5.12
C PRO A 156 1.52 -8.01 -3.92
N LYS A 157 0.76 -7.28 -3.12
CA LYS A 157 0.00 -7.87 -2.01
C LYS A 157 -1.22 -8.65 -2.55
N PRO A 158 -1.55 -9.82 -1.97
CA PRO A 158 -2.65 -10.64 -2.47
C PRO A 158 -4.01 -9.98 -2.19
N PRO A 159 -4.97 -10.07 -3.14
CA PRO A 159 -6.29 -9.46 -2.99
C PRO A 159 -7.04 -9.90 -1.74
N ASP A 160 -6.97 -11.19 -1.38
CA ASP A 160 -7.65 -11.71 -0.18
C ASP A 160 -7.14 -11.08 1.11
N LEU A 161 -5.82 -10.91 1.23
CA LEU A 161 -5.23 -10.22 2.37
C LEU A 161 -5.73 -8.77 2.45
N MET A 162 -5.69 -8.07 1.31
CA MET A 162 -6.11 -6.67 1.26
C MET A 162 -7.58 -6.52 1.63
N ARG A 163 -8.46 -7.40 1.12
CA ARG A 163 -9.88 -7.40 1.51
C ARG A 163 -10.07 -7.66 3.00
N MET A 164 -9.35 -8.61 3.60
CA MET A 164 -9.40 -8.86 5.05
C MET A 164 -8.99 -7.64 5.88
N LEU A 165 -7.96 -6.92 5.46
CA LEU A 165 -7.49 -5.71 6.12
C LEU A 165 -8.50 -4.57 5.96
N LEU A 166 -8.93 -4.29 4.73
CA LEU A 166 -9.83 -3.18 4.42
C LEU A 166 -11.22 -3.35 5.04
N ALA A 167 -11.69 -4.59 5.22
CA ALA A 167 -12.96 -4.89 5.91
C ALA A 167 -12.94 -4.49 7.39
N LYS A 168 -11.77 -4.28 7.99
CA LYS A 168 -11.61 -3.82 9.37
C LYS A 168 -11.34 -2.33 9.50
N CYS A 169 -11.08 -1.66 8.40
CA CYS A 169 -10.84 -0.23 8.38
C CYS A 169 -12.15 0.55 8.62
N PRO A 170 -12.10 1.66 9.36
CA PRO A 170 -13.22 2.59 9.48
C PRO A 170 -13.79 2.99 8.11
N PRO A 171 -15.06 3.40 8.02
CA PRO A 171 -15.65 3.90 6.78
C PRO A 171 -14.91 5.13 6.26
N GLY A 172 -15.11 5.44 4.97
CA GLY A 172 -14.53 6.61 4.31
C GLY A 172 -13.54 6.26 3.21
N VAL A 173 -12.76 7.24 2.79
CA VAL A 173 -11.78 7.17 1.70
C VAL A 173 -10.49 6.54 2.21
N ILE A 174 -9.92 5.63 1.43
CA ILE A 174 -8.63 4.99 1.73
C ILE A 174 -7.52 5.72 0.98
N ALA A 175 -6.41 6.01 1.66
CA ALA A 175 -5.19 6.51 1.04
C ALA A 175 -4.13 5.42 0.97
N ASP A 176 -3.43 5.34 -0.17
CA ASP A 176 -2.21 4.54 -0.33
C ASP A 176 -1.14 5.38 -1.05
N PRO A 177 -0.26 6.07 -0.29
CA PRO A 177 0.80 6.90 -0.88
C PRO A 177 1.96 6.12 -1.49
N PHE A 178 1.94 4.79 -1.44
CA PHE A 178 2.90 3.90 -2.10
C PHE A 178 2.14 2.83 -2.90
N THR A 179 1.33 3.28 -3.85
CA THR A 179 0.34 2.46 -4.57
C THR A 179 0.93 1.22 -5.25
N GLY A 180 2.15 1.32 -5.75
CA GLY A 180 2.78 0.26 -6.52
C GLY A 180 1.85 -0.22 -7.66
N SER A 181 1.60 -1.51 -7.71
CA SER A 181 0.70 -2.09 -8.71
C SER A 181 -0.80 -2.00 -8.37
N GLY A 182 -1.22 -1.19 -7.40
CA GLY A 182 -2.62 -0.90 -7.10
C GLY A 182 -3.37 -1.96 -6.30
N SER A 183 -2.69 -2.78 -5.51
CA SER A 183 -3.37 -3.86 -4.74
C SER A 183 -4.37 -3.32 -3.73
N THR A 184 -4.02 -2.26 -3.01
CA THR A 184 -4.91 -1.57 -2.04
C THR A 184 -6.10 -0.96 -2.74
N LEU A 185 -5.86 -0.22 -3.83
CA LEU A 185 -6.89 0.49 -4.58
C LEU A 185 -7.90 -0.48 -5.21
N ARG A 186 -7.41 -1.57 -5.79
CA ARG A 186 -8.26 -2.60 -6.36
C ARG A 186 -9.14 -3.26 -5.29
N ALA A 187 -8.58 -3.62 -4.14
CA ALA A 187 -9.34 -4.19 -3.05
C ALA A 187 -10.36 -3.21 -2.46
N ALA A 188 -10.06 -1.92 -2.42
CA ALA A 188 -11.01 -0.89 -2.04
C ALA A 188 -12.20 -0.84 -3.02
N LYS A 189 -11.92 -0.80 -4.32
CA LYS A 189 -12.94 -0.84 -5.38
C LYS A 189 -13.81 -2.10 -5.30
N ASP A 190 -13.21 -3.28 -5.08
CA ASP A 190 -13.94 -4.55 -4.92
C ASP A 190 -14.90 -4.52 -3.71
N LEU A 191 -14.62 -3.70 -2.71
CA LEU A 191 -15.46 -3.48 -1.53
C LEU A 191 -16.41 -2.27 -1.68
N GLY A 192 -16.51 -1.66 -2.86
CA GLY A 192 -17.33 -0.48 -3.12
C GLY A 192 -16.84 0.78 -2.39
N ARG A 193 -15.56 0.83 -1.98
CA ARG A 193 -14.95 1.97 -1.28
C ARG A 193 -14.20 2.88 -2.23
N LYS A 194 -14.11 4.15 -1.85
CA LYS A 194 -13.24 5.11 -2.55
C LYS A 194 -11.81 5.00 -2.05
N ALA A 195 -10.85 5.18 -2.98
CA ALA A 195 -9.44 5.17 -2.66
C ALA A 195 -8.64 6.18 -3.50
N ILE A 196 -7.61 6.73 -2.89
CA ILE A 196 -6.64 7.64 -3.52
C ILE A 196 -5.26 6.98 -3.42
N GLY A 197 -4.57 6.89 -4.55
CA GLY A 197 -3.23 6.34 -4.63
C GLY A 197 -2.23 7.32 -5.21
N ILE A 198 -1.01 7.33 -4.66
CA ILE A 198 0.13 8.03 -5.23
C ILE A 198 1.20 7.02 -5.59
N GLU A 199 1.79 7.17 -6.76
CA GLU A 199 2.86 6.29 -7.22
C GLU A 199 3.95 7.10 -7.93
N LEU A 200 5.20 6.85 -7.57
CA LEU A 200 6.36 7.58 -8.06
C LEU A 200 6.79 7.12 -9.47
N GLU A 201 6.61 5.83 -9.79
CA GLU A 201 7.01 5.27 -11.07
C GLU A 201 5.82 5.17 -12.02
N GLU A 202 5.85 5.90 -13.12
CA GLU A 202 4.78 5.95 -14.11
C GLU A 202 4.35 4.56 -14.60
N ARG A 203 5.30 3.64 -14.80
CA ARG A 203 5.00 2.24 -15.19
C ARG A 203 4.09 1.52 -14.19
N TYR A 204 4.20 1.84 -12.89
CA TYR A 204 3.32 1.26 -11.89
C TYR A 204 2.00 1.98 -11.81
N CYS A 205 1.94 3.28 -12.12
CA CYS A 205 0.67 3.98 -12.32
C CYS A 205 -0.15 3.31 -13.43
N GLU A 206 0.49 2.96 -14.56
CA GLU A 206 -0.17 2.27 -15.68
C GLU A 206 -0.70 0.89 -15.24
N ILE A 207 0.12 0.09 -14.56
CA ILE A 207 -0.29 -1.23 -14.07
C ILE A 207 -1.46 -1.10 -13.07
N ALA A 208 -1.39 -0.14 -12.15
CA ALA A 208 -2.45 0.12 -11.19
C ALA A 208 -3.75 0.58 -11.87
N ALA A 209 -3.65 1.48 -12.85
CA ALA A 209 -4.78 1.94 -13.64
C ALA A 209 -5.44 0.79 -14.40
N GLN A 210 -4.67 -0.04 -15.10
CA GLN A 210 -5.17 -1.21 -15.82
C GLN A 210 -5.86 -2.21 -14.88
N ARG A 211 -5.29 -2.44 -13.68
CA ARG A 211 -5.89 -3.31 -12.67
C ARG A 211 -7.21 -2.74 -12.12
N CYS A 212 -7.27 -1.45 -11.88
CA CYS A 212 -8.47 -0.77 -11.39
C CYS A 212 -9.54 -0.62 -12.47
N ALA A 213 -9.16 -0.50 -13.75
CA ALA A 213 -10.10 -0.41 -14.87
C ALA A 213 -10.86 -1.73 -15.13
N GLN A 214 -10.36 -2.88 -14.66
CA GLN A 214 -11.08 -4.14 -14.80
C GLN A 214 -12.43 -4.06 -14.05
N GLU A 215 -13.49 -4.53 -14.68
CA GLU A 215 -14.82 -4.56 -14.07
C GLU A 215 -14.82 -5.46 -12.81
N VAL A 216 -15.57 -5.03 -11.80
CA VAL A 216 -15.86 -5.85 -10.64
C VAL A 216 -16.96 -6.82 -11.07
N LEU A 217 -16.60 -8.09 -11.29
CA LEU A 217 -17.60 -9.12 -11.52
C LEU A 217 -18.47 -9.24 -10.24
N ALA A 218 -19.73 -8.86 -10.35
CA ALA A 218 -20.70 -9.12 -9.29
C ALA A 218 -20.81 -10.65 -9.12
N LEU A 219 -20.42 -11.16 -7.95
CA LEU A 219 -20.60 -12.55 -7.54
C LEU A 219 -21.99 -12.75 -6.95
#